data_f4b8d077c4cec01ee7f720a40496693c
#
_entry.id   f4b8d077c4cec01ee7f720a40496693c
#
_cell.length_a   1.000
_cell.length_b   1.000
_cell.length_c   1.000
_cell.angle_alpha   90.00
_cell.angle_beta   90.00
_cell.angle_gamma   90.00
#
_symmetry.space_group_name_H-M   'P 1'
#
loop_
_entity.id
_entity.type
_entity.pdbx_description
1 polymer ?
#
loop_
_entity_poly.entity_id
_entity_poly.type
_entity_poly.pdbx_seq_one_letter_code
_entity_poly.pdbx_strand_id
1 'polypeptide(L)'
;MKQKLIFSILCFFIFLGSYSQELANFRMANILSPEIGEDNVTFRFTAPQAKLVRLYGSWMADYSSSVNMMKDTAGVWTLSIRKPSPELYTYHFIVDGLVVNDPRNVFMQRDGTRYLSVLLVPGEETENYFEATQHGNLSKVWYDSPTIGTNRRMFVYTPYGYETSEKNYPVLYLLHGGGGDEDAWSTMGRARQILDNLIEKGLAKPMICVMPNGNPGQQAARTQLIEEKTYDRNDPAFANLYVKSLVNDIIPYIENHYRVIAKPEARAVSGLSMGGGHTLAVTNLFPGTFDYICPLSIGVRGESADVDKQLQAVKQGGYKLYWLACGESDFLWEMAKELDAALTRNGMEHTFYITDGGHTWANWRKYLNTFAQLLFK
;
A
#
# COMPACT_ATOMS: atom_id res chain seq x y z
N MET A 1 31.44 83.76 17.58
CA MET A 1 30.34 83.12 16.87
C MET A 1 30.87 81.78 16.32
N LYS A 2 30.50 80.68 16.93
CA LYS A 2 30.94 79.34 16.49
C LYS A 2 29.76 78.69 15.76
N GLN A 3 29.90 78.53 14.45
CA GLN A 3 28.95 77.75 13.65
C GLN A 3 29.15 76.30 13.94
N LYS A 4 28.09 75.58 14.41
CA LYS A 4 28.04 74.17 14.54
C LYS A 4 27.55 73.58 13.22
N LEU A 5 28.41 72.83 12.55
CA LEU A 5 28.08 72.03 11.35
C LEU A 5 27.38 70.78 11.81
N ILE A 6 26.09 70.64 11.49
CA ILE A 6 25.32 69.43 11.74
C ILE A 6 25.48 68.55 10.50
N PHE A 7 26.20 67.42 10.64
CA PHE A 7 26.27 66.37 9.65
C PHE A 7 25.05 65.46 9.80
N SER A 8 24.07 65.59 8.90
CA SER A 8 22.98 64.65 8.79
C SER A 8 23.47 63.42 8.02
N ILE A 9 23.69 62.31 8.72
CA ILE A 9 23.92 60.97 8.09
C ILE A 9 22.55 60.45 7.67
N LEU A 10 22.31 60.49 6.35
CA LEU A 10 21.15 59.86 5.73
C LEU A 10 21.46 58.38 5.57
N CYS A 11 21.03 57.54 6.52
CA CYS A 11 21.09 56.11 6.38
C CYS A 11 20.05 55.66 5.34
N PHE A 12 20.50 55.40 4.13
CA PHE A 12 19.72 54.69 3.13
C PHE A 12 19.61 53.19 3.55
N PHE A 13 18.53 52.82 4.20
CA PHE A 13 18.16 51.41 4.37
C PHE A 13 17.69 50.90 3.01
N ILE A 14 18.59 50.25 2.27
CA ILE A 14 18.19 49.41 1.13
C ILE A 14 17.50 48.21 1.74
N PHE A 15 16.16 48.20 1.76
CA PHE A 15 15.37 47.04 1.99
C PHE A 15 15.57 46.12 0.77
N LEU A 16 16.55 45.24 0.81
CA LEU A 16 16.57 44.04 0.01
C LEU A 16 15.42 43.16 0.50
N GLY A 17 14.26 43.32 -0.10
CA GLY A 17 13.16 42.39 0.09
C GLY A 17 13.62 41.01 -0.36
N SER A 18 14.08 40.20 0.57
CA SER A 18 14.23 38.77 0.34
C SER A 18 12.84 38.18 0.26
N TYR A 19 12.32 38.07 -0.96
CA TYR A 19 11.14 37.24 -1.20
C TYR A 19 11.57 35.80 -1.02
N SER A 20 11.35 35.30 0.18
CA SER A 20 11.39 33.85 0.42
C SER A 20 10.20 33.24 -0.30
N GLN A 21 10.43 32.64 -1.46
CA GLN A 21 9.42 31.86 -2.14
C GLN A 21 9.57 30.42 -1.67
N GLU A 22 8.58 29.92 -0.93
CA GLU A 22 8.52 28.51 -0.53
C GLU A 22 8.33 27.56 -1.73
N LEU A 23 7.83 28.07 -2.87
CA LEU A 23 7.62 27.32 -4.10
C LEU A 23 8.63 27.74 -5.18
N ALA A 24 9.80 27.13 -5.18
CA ALA A 24 10.92 27.44 -6.08
C ALA A 24 10.72 27.05 -7.55
N ASN A 25 9.62 26.36 -7.91
CA ASN A 25 9.50 25.68 -9.21
C ASN A 25 8.75 26.45 -10.31
N PHE A 26 8.45 27.72 -10.14
CA PHE A 26 7.67 28.52 -11.10
C PHE A 26 8.34 28.72 -12.49
N ARG A 27 9.64 28.42 -12.63
CA ARG A 27 10.40 28.66 -13.87
C ARG A 27 11.09 27.44 -14.44
N MET A 28 10.73 26.22 -13.98
CA MET A 28 11.33 25.04 -14.56
C MET A 28 10.73 24.75 -15.95
N ALA A 29 11.59 24.55 -16.93
CA ALA A 29 11.17 24.10 -18.27
C ALA A 29 10.21 22.91 -18.15
N ASN A 30 9.19 22.85 -19.02
CA ASN A 30 8.24 21.73 -19.11
C ASN A 30 8.93 20.46 -19.66
N ILE A 31 9.85 19.89 -18.87
CA ILE A 31 10.46 18.61 -19.16
C ILE A 31 9.57 17.55 -18.53
N LEU A 32 8.94 16.74 -19.37
CA LEU A 32 8.10 15.62 -18.92
C LEU A 32 9.00 14.40 -18.64
N SER A 33 8.84 13.79 -17.48
CA SER A 33 9.51 12.55 -17.09
C SER A 33 8.65 11.82 -16.02
N PRO A 34 8.31 10.53 -16.22
CA PRO A 34 8.44 9.78 -17.46
C PRO A 34 7.41 10.23 -18.51
N GLU A 35 7.78 10.17 -19.78
CA GLU A 35 6.86 10.35 -20.89
C GLU A 35 6.54 8.98 -21.49
N ILE A 36 5.27 8.57 -21.42
CA ILE A 36 4.80 7.27 -21.92
C ILE A 36 4.28 7.48 -23.35
N GLY A 37 5.00 6.93 -24.31
CA GLY A 37 4.60 6.88 -25.71
C GLY A 37 3.86 5.60 -26.08
N GLU A 38 3.63 5.40 -27.36
CA GLU A 38 2.97 4.20 -27.89
C GLU A 38 3.82 2.94 -27.62
N ASP A 39 5.10 2.94 -28.05
CA ASP A 39 6.00 1.80 -27.98
C ASP A 39 7.16 1.99 -26.98
N ASN A 40 7.31 3.19 -26.43
CA ASN A 40 8.46 3.52 -25.60
C ASN A 40 8.07 4.35 -24.37
N VAL A 41 8.99 4.42 -23.41
CA VAL A 41 8.95 5.34 -22.27
C VAL A 41 10.25 6.13 -22.25
N THR A 42 10.14 7.45 -22.20
CA THR A 42 11.28 8.36 -22.18
C THR A 42 11.42 9.01 -20.81
N PHE A 43 12.59 8.86 -20.22
CA PHE A 43 12.98 9.45 -18.95
C PHE A 43 13.94 10.61 -19.20
N ARG A 44 13.77 11.71 -18.42
CA ARG A 44 14.63 12.88 -18.53
C ARG A 44 15.02 13.39 -17.14
N PHE A 45 16.29 13.73 -17.00
CA PHE A 45 16.84 14.24 -15.75
C PHE A 45 17.78 15.42 -16.00
N THR A 46 17.58 16.54 -15.33
CA THR A 46 18.43 17.73 -15.50
C THR A 46 19.55 17.71 -14.48
N ALA A 47 20.79 17.48 -14.95
CA ALA A 47 21.98 17.47 -14.11
C ALA A 47 23.21 17.92 -14.92
N PRO A 48 23.37 19.25 -15.18
CA PRO A 48 24.42 19.74 -16.08
C PRO A 48 25.84 19.45 -15.59
N GLN A 49 26.04 19.33 -14.26
CA GLN A 49 27.35 19.06 -13.67
C GLN A 49 27.65 17.57 -13.45
N ALA A 50 26.64 16.69 -13.57
CA ALA A 50 26.83 15.26 -13.40
C ALA A 50 27.75 14.67 -14.48
N LYS A 51 28.59 13.70 -14.10
CA LYS A 51 29.48 12.96 -14.98
C LYS A 51 28.81 11.71 -15.55
N LEU A 52 27.91 11.10 -14.79
CA LEU A 52 27.19 9.89 -15.16
C LEU A 52 25.79 9.89 -14.52
N VAL A 53 24.76 9.65 -15.34
CA VAL A 53 23.41 9.37 -14.88
C VAL A 53 22.96 8.04 -15.46
N ARG A 54 22.42 7.17 -14.61
CA ARG A 54 21.84 5.89 -15.00
C ARG A 54 20.40 5.81 -14.53
N LEU A 55 19.60 5.05 -15.26
CA LEU A 55 18.23 4.69 -14.86
C LEU A 55 18.22 3.26 -14.36
N TYR A 56 17.56 3.03 -13.22
CA TYR A 56 17.15 1.71 -12.75
C TYR A 56 15.64 1.68 -12.56
N GLY A 57 15.00 0.59 -12.97
CA GLY A 57 13.57 0.36 -12.78
C GLY A 57 13.28 -1.10 -12.41
N SER A 58 12.20 -1.32 -11.64
CA SER A 58 11.81 -2.65 -11.14
C SER A 58 11.38 -3.65 -12.22
N TRP A 59 11.33 -3.23 -13.48
CA TRP A 59 11.19 -4.11 -14.67
C TRP A 59 12.51 -4.74 -15.09
N MET A 60 13.64 -4.34 -14.52
CA MET A 60 14.97 -4.86 -14.80
C MET A 60 15.27 -6.05 -13.90
N ALA A 61 16.16 -6.95 -14.34
CA ALA A 61 16.49 -8.16 -13.60
C ALA A 61 17.08 -7.87 -12.21
N ASP A 62 17.98 -6.89 -12.13
CA ASP A 62 18.66 -6.48 -10.91
C ASP A 62 19.25 -5.05 -11.03
N TYR A 63 19.82 -4.56 -9.93
CA TYR A 63 20.43 -3.22 -9.87
C TYR A 63 21.62 -3.03 -10.81
N SER A 64 22.37 -4.11 -11.12
CA SER A 64 23.49 -4.06 -12.05
C SER A 64 23.07 -3.81 -13.50
N SER A 65 21.80 -4.10 -13.82
CA SER A 65 21.17 -3.89 -15.11
C SER A 65 20.81 -2.43 -15.39
N SER A 66 21.15 -1.46 -14.50
CA SER A 66 20.90 -0.04 -14.71
C SER A 66 21.54 0.49 -16.00
N VAL A 67 20.83 1.33 -16.75
CA VAL A 67 21.20 1.78 -18.09
C VAL A 67 21.69 3.23 -18.07
N ASN A 68 22.80 3.50 -18.75
CA ASN A 68 23.35 4.85 -18.90
C ASN A 68 22.41 5.74 -19.72
N MET A 69 22.21 6.96 -19.27
CA MET A 69 21.49 8.00 -19.98
C MET A 69 22.44 8.84 -20.83
N MET A 70 21.92 9.51 -21.87
CA MET A 70 22.68 10.37 -22.77
C MET A 70 22.45 11.83 -22.39
N LYS A 71 23.53 12.62 -22.27
CA LYS A 71 23.50 14.03 -21.89
C LYS A 71 23.53 14.92 -23.14
N ASP A 72 22.63 15.87 -23.21
CA ASP A 72 22.64 16.92 -24.24
C ASP A 72 23.48 18.15 -23.84
N THR A 73 23.58 19.13 -24.72
CA THR A 73 24.33 20.37 -24.50
C THR A 73 23.71 21.27 -23.45
N ALA A 74 22.44 21.13 -23.12
CA ALA A 74 21.75 21.86 -22.05
C ALA A 74 21.90 21.18 -20.68
N GLY A 75 22.54 20.01 -20.63
CA GLY A 75 22.74 19.25 -19.38
C GLY A 75 21.53 18.39 -18.99
N VAL A 76 20.65 18.11 -19.94
CA VAL A 76 19.52 17.18 -19.76
C VAL A 76 19.98 15.78 -20.17
N TRP A 77 19.83 14.85 -19.25
CA TRP A 77 20.07 13.43 -19.48
C TRP A 77 18.77 12.77 -19.94
N THR A 78 18.83 12.01 -21.03
CA THR A 78 17.67 11.36 -21.64
C THR A 78 17.94 9.90 -21.90
N LEU A 79 16.95 9.06 -21.64
CA LEU A 79 16.92 7.66 -22.03
C LEU A 79 15.51 7.28 -22.47
N SER A 80 15.38 6.71 -23.66
CA SER A 80 14.16 6.08 -24.14
C SER A 80 14.34 4.56 -24.11
N ILE A 81 13.42 3.87 -23.47
CA ILE A 81 13.39 2.40 -23.42
C ILE A 81 12.14 1.88 -24.13
N ARG A 82 12.16 0.63 -24.56
CA ARG A 82 10.92 -0.05 -24.97
C ARG A 82 9.96 -0.06 -23.80
N LYS A 83 8.68 0.24 -24.05
CA LYS A 83 7.63 0.23 -23.03
C LYS A 83 7.55 -1.15 -22.38
N PRO A 84 7.70 -1.27 -21.05
CA PRO A 84 7.49 -2.53 -20.32
C PRO A 84 6.04 -3.01 -20.44
N SER A 85 5.80 -4.26 -20.07
CA SER A 85 4.44 -4.82 -19.98
C SER A 85 3.56 -3.98 -19.03
N PRO A 86 2.23 -3.97 -19.23
CA PRO A 86 1.32 -3.25 -18.34
C PRO A 86 1.50 -3.67 -16.88
N GLU A 87 1.96 -2.76 -16.04
CA GLU A 87 2.10 -2.91 -14.59
C GLU A 87 2.49 -1.58 -13.92
N LEU A 88 2.43 -1.53 -12.59
CA LEU A 88 2.98 -0.46 -11.79
C LEU A 88 4.41 -0.80 -11.38
N TYR A 89 5.35 -0.06 -11.92
CA TYR A 89 6.77 -0.17 -11.64
C TYR A 89 7.28 0.97 -10.78
N THR A 90 8.40 0.73 -10.11
CA THR A 90 9.17 1.78 -9.45
C THR A 90 10.49 2.01 -10.17
N TYR A 91 10.97 3.24 -10.12
CA TYR A 91 12.26 3.58 -10.71
C TYR A 91 12.96 4.71 -9.95
N HIS A 92 14.25 4.87 -10.22
CA HIS A 92 15.04 5.98 -9.75
C HIS A 92 16.22 6.23 -10.69
N PHE A 93 16.81 7.41 -10.56
CA PHE A 93 18.07 7.74 -11.22
C PHE A 93 19.24 7.45 -10.29
N ILE A 94 20.41 7.15 -10.89
CA ILE A 94 21.68 7.01 -10.18
C ILE A 94 22.59 8.09 -10.74
N VAL A 95 22.79 9.16 -9.98
CA VAL A 95 23.55 10.36 -10.39
C VAL A 95 24.89 10.36 -9.69
N ASP A 96 25.98 10.13 -10.43
CA ASP A 96 27.34 10.01 -9.89
C ASP A 96 27.43 9.07 -8.67
N GLY A 97 26.63 7.99 -8.68
CA GLY A 97 26.55 6.99 -7.62
C GLY A 97 25.48 7.23 -6.57
N LEU A 98 24.81 8.38 -6.54
CA LEU A 98 23.72 8.67 -5.62
C LEU A 98 22.36 8.27 -6.21
N VAL A 99 21.52 7.61 -5.41
CA VAL A 99 20.14 7.27 -5.78
C VAL A 99 19.26 8.51 -5.60
N VAL A 100 18.56 8.92 -6.66
CA VAL A 100 17.73 10.11 -6.71
C VAL A 100 16.38 9.75 -7.32
N ASN A 101 15.29 10.13 -6.65
CA ASN A 101 13.96 10.06 -7.25
C ASN A 101 13.81 11.05 -8.41
N ASP A 102 12.87 10.80 -9.29
CA ASP A 102 12.57 11.71 -10.40
C ASP A 102 11.91 12.99 -9.86
N PRO A 103 12.59 14.15 -9.94
CA PRO A 103 12.03 15.41 -9.43
C PRO A 103 10.89 15.97 -10.31
N ARG A 104 10.65 15.35 -11.48
CA ARG A 104 9.58 15.72 -12.41
C ARG A 104 8.36 14.83 -12.29
N ASN A 105 8.47 13.74 -11.53
CA ASN A 105 7.37 12.81 -11.31
C ASN A 105 6.81 12.98 -9.90
N VAL A 106 5.60 13.53 -9.80
CA VAL A 106 4.87 13.65 -8.52
C VAL A 106 4.22 12.34 -8.12
N PHE A 107 4.17 11.35 -9.04
CA PHE A 107 3.61 10.05 -8.74
C PHE A 107 4.65 9.21 -7.99
N MET A 108 4.49 9.14 -6.70
CA MET A 108 5.41 8.48 -5.76
C MET A 108 4.66 7.43 -4.96
N GLN A 109 5.37 6.39 -4.56
CA GLN A 109 4.90 5.47 -3.51
C GLN A 109 5.91 5.42 -2.37
N ARG A 110 5.41 5.10 -1.18
CA ARG A 110 6.26 4.88 0.00
C ARG A 110 6.35 3.38 0.29
N ASP A 111 7.57 2.91 0.49
CA ASP A 111 7.88 1.54 0.91
C ASP A 111 8.74 1.63 2.19
N GLY A 112 8.13 1.43 3.34
CA GLY A 112 8.76 1.65 4.64
C GLY A 112 9.23 3.09 4.80
N THR A 113 10.54 3.31 4.85
CA THR A 113 11.16 4.65 4.96
C THR A 113 11.60 5.24 3.62
N ARG A 114 11.37 4.54 2.51
CA ARG A 114 11.80 4.96 1.16
C ARG A 114 10.63 5.52 0.36
N TYR A 115 10.89 6.58 -0.38
CA TYR A 115 10.02 7.05 -1.44
C TYR A 115 10.58 6.62 -2.79
N LEU A 116 9.73 6.17 -3.69
CA LEU A 116 10.08 5.63 -4.99
C LEU A 116 9.23 6.30 -6.06
N SER A 117 9.86 6.75 -7.15
CA SER A 117 9.12 7.25 -8.31
C SER A 117 8.37 6.11 -9.00
N VAL A 118 7.15 6.36 -9.44
CA VAL A 118 6.26 5.35 -10.02
C VAL A 118 6.14 5.54 -11.53
N LEU A 119 6.22 4.44 -12.26
CA LEU A 119 5.82 4.31 -13.65
C LEU A 119 4.61 3.36 -13.70
N LEU A 120 3.43 3.88 -14.01
CA LEU A 120 2.24 3.07 -14.25
C LEU A 120 2.04 2.92 -15.75
N VAL A 121 2.31 1.72 -16.27
CA VAL A 121 2.17 1.38 -17.69
C VAL A 121 0.75 0.92 -17.97
N PRO A 122 0.02 1.58 -18.87
CA PRO A 122 -1.36 1.23 -19.17
C PRO A 122 -1.48 -0.08 -19.94
N GLY A 123 -2.57 -0.81 -19.68
CA GLY A 123 -2.99 -2.02 -20.35
C GLY A 123 -4.19 -2.63 -19.63
N GLU A 124 -4.72 -3.73 -20.14
CA GLU A 124 -5.90 -4.40 -19.61
C GLU A 124 -5.73 -4.78 -18.12
N GLU A 125 -4.56 -5.31 -17.76
CA GLU A 125 -4.25 -5.77 -16.40
C GLU A 125 -4.15 -4.62 -15.39
N THR A 126 -3.85 -3.40 -15.86
CA THR A 126 -3.64 -2.22 -15.02
C THR A 126 -4.77 -1.21 -15.10
N GLU A 127 -5.82 -1.48 -15.85
CA GLU A 127 -6.91 -0.54 -16.05
C GLU A 127 -7.48 -0.01 -14.72
N ASN A 128 -7.69 -0.90 -13.76
CA ASN A 128 -8.22 -0.56 -12.45
C ASN A 128 -7.20 0.08 -11.49
N TYR A 129 -5.93 0.24 -11.91
CA TYR A 129 -4.91 0.93 -11.09
C TYR A 129 -4.89 2.45 -11.35
N PHE A 130 -5.55 2.93 -12.40
CA PHE A 130 -5.72 4.34 -12.70
C PHE A 130 -6.86 4.95 -11.87
N GLU A 131 -6.97 6.28 -11.87
CA GLU A 131 -8.06 6.96 -11.21
C GLU A 131 -9.38 6.66 -11.94
N ALA A 132 -10.40 6.28 -11.19
CA ALA A 132 -11.78 6.15 -11.67
C ALA A 132 -12.41 7.53 -11.91
N THR A 133 -13.62 7.61 -12.45
CA THR A 133 -14.35 8.88 -12.52
C THR A 133 -15.17 9.16 -11.25
N GLN A 134 -15.55 8.12 -10.51
CA GLN A 134 -16.18 8.20 -9.20
C GLN A 134 -15.16 7.84 -8.12
N HIS A 135 -14.86 8.79 -7.25
CA HIS A 135 -13.84 8.62 -6.23
C HIS A 135 -14.43 8.41 -4.85
N GLY A 136 -14.01 7.36 -4.17
CA GLY A 136 -14.19 7.21 -2.74
C GLY A 136 -13.18 8.05 -1.95
N ASN A 137 -13.43 8.22 -0.66
CA ASN A 137 -12.54 8.95 0.24
C ASN A 137 -11.60 7.99 0.98
N LEU A 138 -10.37 8.47 1.24
CA LEU A 138 -9.37 7.76 2.02
C LEU A 138 -8.97 8.63 3.21
N SER A 139 -9.39 8.24 4.40
CA SER A 139 -9.17 8.97 5.64
C SER A 139 -8.07 8.34 6.49
N LYS A 140 -7.19 9.16 7.06
CA LYS A 140 -6.24 8.76 8.12
C LYS A 140 -6.94 8.92 9.46
N VAL A 141 -7.17 7.82 10.15
CA VAL A 141 -7.98 7.78 11.37
C VAL A 141 -7.13 7.32 12.54
N TRP A 142 -7.13 8.11 13.63
CA TRP A 142 -6.54 7.71 14.90
C TRP A 142 -7.61 7.08 15.79
N TYR A 143 -7.24 6.00 16.46
CA TYR A 143 -8.11 5.28 17.38
C TYR A 143 -7.33 4.79 18.60
N ASP A 144 -8.00 4.70 19.72
CA ASP A 144 -7.42 4.09 20.91
C ASP A 144 -7.47 2.56 20.80
N SER A 145 -6.35 1.92 21.13
CA SER A 145 -6.25 0.47 21.19
C SER A 145 -5.91 0.03 22.62
N PRO A 146 -6.92 -0.17 23.47
CA PRO A 146 -6.72 -0.66 24.84
C PRO A 146 -5.99 -2.00 24.88
N THR A 147 -6.25 -2.88 23.91
CA THR A 147 -5.58 -4.19 23.79
C THR A 147 -4.06 -4.05 23.65
N ILE A 148 -3.58 -3.05 22.89
CA ILE A 148 -2.15 -2.77 22.68
C ILE A 148 -1.63 -1.74 23.69
N GLY A 149 -2.52 -0.97 24.30
CA GLY A 149 -2.17 0.07 25.29
C GLY A 149 -1.58 1.33 24.67
N THR A 150 -2.02 1.71 23.46
CA THR A 150 -1.55 2.92 22.79
C THR A 150 -2.60 3.44 21.80
N ASN A 151 -2.52 4.72 21.47
CA ASN A 151 -3.28 5.31 20.36
C ASN A 151 -2.61 4.91 19.04
N ARG A 152 -3.42 4.53 18.04
CA ARG A 152 -2.93 3.96 16.78
C ARG A 152 -3.64 4.58 15.58
N ARG A 153 -3.02 4.45 14.41
CA ARG A 153 -3.55 4.98 13.15
C ARG A 153 -3.88 3.85 12.17
N MET A 154 -4.92 4.07 11.39
CA MET A 154 -5.31 3.24 10.25
C MET A 154 -5.76 4.12 9.08
N PHE A 155 -5.83 3.56 7.88
CA PHE A 155 -6.57 4.17 6.79
C PHE A 155 -7.96 3.53 6.68
N VAL A 156 -8.95 4.36 6.39
CA VAL A 156 -10.32 3.93 6.12
C VAL A 156 -10.75 4.50 4.77
N TYR A 157 -11.04 3.62 3.84
CA TYR A 157 -11.66 3.96 2.57
C TYR A 157 -13.18 3.86 2.71
N THR A 158 -13.89 4.88 2.23
CA THR A 158 -15.35 4.90 2.07
C THR A 158 -15.69 5.06 0.59
N PRO A 159 -16.68 4.30 0.04
CA PRO A 159 -16.97 4.32 -1.38
C PRO A 159 -17.61 5.64 -1.81
N TYR A 160 -17.56 5.94 -3.12
CA TYR A 160 -18.22 7.09 -3.70
C TYR A 160 -19.69 7.19 -3.24
N GLY A 161 -20.12 8.40 -2.86
CA GLY A 161 -21.48 8.67 -2.37
C GLY A 161 -21.73 8.27 -0.92
N TYR A 162 -20.72 7.78 -0.19
CA TYR A 162 -20.88 7.42 1.22
C TYR A 162 -21.37 8.59 2.07
N GLU A 163 -20.83 9.80 1.91
CA GLU A 163 -21.15 10.96 2.74
C GLU A 163 -22.62 11.41 2.62
N THR A 164 -23.23 11.20 1.46
CA THR A 164 -24.62 11.57 1.16
C THR A 164 -25.60 10.42 1.28
N SER A 165 -25.13 9.22 1.60
CA SER A 165 -25.95 7.99 1.70
C SER A 165 -26.30 7.69 3.14
N GLU A 166 -27.52 7.23 3.38
CA GLU A 166 -27.98 6.67 4.67
C GLU A 166 -27.77 5.14 4.76
N LYS A 167 -27.19 4.51 3.73
CA LYS A 167 -27.00 3.06 3.67
C LYS A 167 -25.90 2.61 4.62
N ASN A 168 -26.03 1.39 5.14
CA ASN A 168 -24.95 0.67 5.79
C ASN A 168 -24.19 -0.18 4.77
N TYR A 169 -22.88 -0.31 4.97
CA TYR A 169 -21.96 -0.95 4.05
C TYR A 169 -21.28 -2.16 4.69
N PRO A 170 -20.95 -3.21 3.93
CA PRO A 170 -20.07 -4.26 4.37
C PRO A 170 -18.64 -3.74 4.50
N VAL A 171 -17.79 -4.47 5.23
CA VAL A 171 -16.43 -4.02 5.57
C VAL A 171 -15.40 -5.07 5.17
N LEU A 172 -14.40 -4.65 4.40
CA LEU A 172 -13.16 -5.39 4.14
C LEU A 172 -12.05 -4.88 5.07
N TYR A 173 -11.49 -5.74 5.90
CA TYR A 173 -10.26 -5.51 6.67
C TYR A 173 -9.08 -6.03 5.85
N LEU A 174 -8.22 -5.12 5.37
CA LEU A 174 -7.15 -5.40 4.40
C LEU A 174 -5.78 -5.17 5.05
N LEU A 175 -5.06 -6.28 5.32
CA LEU A 175 -3.89 -6.32 6.18
C LEU A 175 -2.60 -6.34 5.36
N HIS A 176 -1.62 -5.50 5.74
CA HIS A 176 -0.33 -5.40 5.06
C HIS A 176 0.67 -6.49 5.48
N GLY A 177 1.74 -6.66 4.71
CA GLY A 177 2.84 -7.59 4.95
C GLY A 177 3.95 -7.06 5.84
N GLY A 178 4.94 -7.90 6.12
CA GLY A 178 6.13 -7.54 6.87
C GLY A 178 6.86 -6.33 6.26
N GLY A 179 7.35 -5.42 7.09
CA GLY A 179 8.01 -4.18 6.67
C GLY A 179 7.07 -3.07 6.21
N GLY A 180 5.78 -3.37 6.01
CA GLY A 180 4.74 -2.38 5.69
C GLY A 180 4.11 -1.76 6.94
N ASP A 181 3.15 -0.91 6.70
CA ASP A 181 2.32 -0.25 7.69
C ASP A 181 0.93 0.07 7.08
N GLU A 182 0.11 0.87 7.75
CA GLU A 182 -1.24 1.21 7.30
C GLU A 182 -1.30 1.89 5.92
N ASP A 183 -0.17 2.43 5.42
CA ASP A 183 -0.09 3.12 4.13
C ASP A 183 0.20 2.17 2.93
N ALA A 184 0.60 0.93 3.21
CA ALA A 184 1.10 0.01 2.19
C ALA A 184 0.04 -0.29 1.09
N TRP A 185 -1.18 -0.63 1.48
CA TRP A 185 -2.24 -0.93 0.52
C TRP A 185 -2.74 0.32 -0.22
N SER A 186 -2.70 1.50 0.42
CA SER A 186 -3.15 2.74 -0.21
C SER A 186 -2.18 3.25 -1.28
N THR A 187 -0.87 3.06 -1.08
CA THR A 187 0.17 3.52 -2.02
C THR A 187 0.65 2.42 -2.96
N MET A 188 1.28 1.36 -2.44
CA MET A 188 1.81 0.26 -3.25
C MET A 188 0.71 -0.64 -3.81
N GLY A 189 -0.36 -0.87 -3.03
CA GLY A 189 -1.47 -1.74 -3.39
C GLY A 189 -2.53 -1.09 -4.29
N ARG A 190 -2.55 0.23 -4.44
CA ARG A 190 -3.58 0.94 -5.23
C ARG A 190 -5.01 0.60 -4.80
N ALA A 191 -5.22 0.27 -3.51
CA ALA A 191 -6.49 -0.28 -3.05
C ALA A 191 -7.68 0.64 -3.32
N ARG A 192 -7.54 1.97 -3.11
CA ARG A 192 -8.59 2.94 -3.43
C ARG A 192 -8.96 2.88 -4.90
N GLN A 193 -7.99 2.98 -5.80
CA GLN A 193 -8.22 3.00 -7.24
C GLN A 193 -8.87 1.70 -7.73
N ILE A 194 -8.40 0.55 -7.25
CA ILE A 194 -8.97 -0.75 -7.58
C ILE A 194 -10.43 -0.83 -7.13
N LEU A 195 -10.72 -0.44 -5.89
CA LEU A 195 -12.08 -0.48 -5.36
C LEU A 195 -13.01 0.52 -6.06
N ASP A 196 -12.54 1.76 -6.31
CA ASP A 196 -13.31 2.78 -7.05
C ASP A 196 -13.72 2.26 -8.43
N ASN A 197 -12.76 1.74 -9.21
CA ASN A 197 -13.02 1.21 -10.56
C ASN A 197 -13.96 0.00 -10.54
N LEU A 198 -13.74 -0.95 -9.63
CA LEU A 198 -14.59 -2.13 -9.54
C LEU A 198 -16.02 -1.78 -9.12
N ILE A 199 -16.19 -0.83 -8.21
CA ILE A 199 -17.51 -0.36 -7.77
C ILE A 199 -18.20 0.42 -8.89
N GLU A 200 -17.50 1.33 -9.56
CA GLU A 200 -18.03 2.11 -10.68
C GLU A 200 -18.51 1.22 -11.85
N LYS A 201 -17.73 0.16 -12.15
CA LYS A 201 -18.08 -0.85 -13.17
C LYS A 201 -19.17 -1.83 -12.72
N GLY A 202 -19.64 -1.75 -11.48
CA GLY A 202 -20.63 -2.68 -10.90
C GLY A 202 -20.10 -4.10 -10.69
N LEU A 203 -18.78 -4.30 -10.72
CA LEU A 203 -18.10 -5.59 -10.54
C LEU A 203 -17.94 -5.95 -9.05
N ALA A 204 -17.81 -4.96 -8.18
CA ALA A 204 -17.76 -5.14 -6.74
C ALA A 204 -18.91 -4.41 -6.04
N LYS A 205 -19.36 -4.92 -4.90
CA LYS A 205 -20.32 -4.22 -4.03
C LYS A 205 -19.64 -3.00 -3.40
N PRO A 206 -20.33 -1.84 -3.29
CA PRO A 206 -19.83 -0.75 -2.48
C PRO A 206 -19.53 -1.22 -1.06
N MET A 207 -18.31 -1.00 -0.59
CA MET A 207 -17.81 -1.46 0.71
C MET A 207 -16.89 -0.44 1.36
N ILE A 208 -16.80 -0.46 2.68
CA ILE A 208 -15.75 0.22 3.43
C ILE A 208 -14.51 -0.70 3.43
N CYS A 209 -13.30 -0.13 3.26
CA CYS A 209 -12.06 -0.89 3.39
C CYS A 209 -11.20 -0.29 4.49
N VAL A 210 -10.85 -1.10 5.48
CA VAL A 210 -10.05 -0.71 6.65
C VAL A 210 -8.66 -1.29 6.49
N MET A 211 -7.65 -0.44 6.49
CA MET A 211 -6.25 -0.80 6.33
C MET A 211 -5.47 -0.37 7.59
N PRO A 212 -5.41 -1.23 8.62
CA PRO A 212 -4.74 -0.92 9.87
C PRO A 212 -3.24 -1.22 9.82
N ASN A 213 -2.48 -0.69 10.78
CA ASN A 213 -1.09 -1.05 10.98
C ASN A 213 -1.00 -2.38 11.76
N GLY A 214 -0.46 -3.42 11.15
CA GLY A 214 -0.29 -4.76 11.72
C GLY A 214 0.89 -4.91 12.67
N ASN A 215 1.71 -3.85 12.85
CA ASN A 215 2.87 -3.87 13.73
C ASN A 215 2.47 -3.34 15.12
N PRO A 216 2.35 -4.17 16.17
CA PRO A 216 1.82 -3.71 17.46
C PRO A 216 2.77 -2.72 18.16
N GLY A 217 4.06 -2.71 17.83
CA GLY A 217 5.03 -1.73 18.33
C GLY A 217 4.88 -0.31 17.78
N GLN A 218 4.12 -0.15 16.70
CA GLN A 218 3.99 1.13 15.99
C GLN A 218 2.63 1.77 16.25
N GLN A 219 2.60 3.05 16.56
CA GLN A 219 1.37 3.82 16.60
C GLN A 219 0.85 4.15 15.19
N ALA A 220 1.77 4.45 14.27
CA ALA A 220 1.52 4.78 12.88
C ALA A 220 2.74 4.44 12.02
N ALA A 221 2.59 4.55 10.70
CA ALA A 221 3.69 4.57 9.76
C ALA A 221 4.84 5.45 10.28
N ARG A 222 6.08 5.01 10.11
CA ARG A 222 7.27 5.67 10.66
C ARG A 222 7.28 7.17 10.38
N THR A 223 7.41 7.96 11.44
CA THR A 223 7.63 9.40 11.39
C THR A 223 8.74 9.75 12.39
N GLN A 224 9.32 10.93 12.28
CA GLN A 224 10.39 11.38 13.18
C GLN A 224 9.97 11.58 14.64
N LEU A 225 8.66 11.60 14.91
CA LEU A 225 8.11 12.02 16.21
C LEU A 225 7.45 10.89 17.01
N ILE A 226 7.37 9.68 16.46
CA ILE A 226 6.70 8.56 17.10
C ILE A 226 7.72 7.50 17.49
N GLU A 227 7.82 7.24 18.78
CA GLU A 227 8.63 6.16 19.31
C GLU A 227 7.94 4.81 19.07
N GLU A 228 8.74 3.83 18.62
CA GLU A 228 8.28 2.44 18.52
C GLU A 228 8.48 1.74 19.86
N LYS A 229 7.44 1.05 20.34
CA LYS A 229 7.59 0.14 21.46
C LYS A 229 8.29 -1.13 20.97
N THR A 230 9.33 -1.53 21.66
CA THR A 230 9.95 -2.84 21.46
C THR A 230 9.21 -3.88 22.29
N TYR A 231 8.84 -4.99 21.66
CA TYR A 231 8.25 -6.14 22.32
C TYR A 231 9.15 -7.35 22.18
N ASP A 232 9.24 -8.15 23.21
CA ASP A 232 9.84 -9.47 23.09
C ASP A 232 8.89 -10.37 22.28
N ARG A 233 9.32 -10.76 21.08
CA ARG A 233 8.55 -11.63 20.19
C ARG A 233 8.35 -13.03 20.76
N ASN A 234 9.15 -13.42 21.75
CA ASN A 234 9.04 -14.70 22.44
C ASN A 234 8.09 -14.63 23.65
N ASP A 235 7.64 -13.44 24.05
CA ASP A 235 6.66 -13.30 25.12
C ASP A 235 5.29 -13.80 24.64
N PRO A 236 4.70 -14.82 25.31
CA PRO A 236 3.37 -15.32 24.98
C PRO A 236 2.28 -14.22 25.02
N ALA A 237 2.46 -13.17 25.82
CA ALA A 237 1.53 -12.04 25.86
C ALA A 237 1.53 -11.25 24.55
N PHE A 238 2.67 -11.22 23.83
CA PHE A 238 2.78 -10.59 22.52
C PHE A 238 2.13 -11.42 21.41
N ALA A 239 2.03 -12.73 21.58
CA ALA A 239 1.45 -13.62 20.61
C ALA A 239 0.00 -13.19 20.29
N ASN A 240 -0.25 -12.94 19.01
CA ASN A 240 -1.57 -12.51 18.51
C ASN A 240 -2.09 -11.18 19.11
N LEU A 241 -1.23 -10.35 19.70
CA LEU A 241 -1.65 -9.07 20.29
C LEU A 241 -2.37 -8.18 19.26
N TYR A 242 -1.81 -8.04 18.05
CA TYR A 242 -2.45 -7.30 16.98
C TYR A 242 -3.78 -7.94 16.54
N VAL A 243 -3.81 -9.27 16.40
CA VAL A 243 -5.00 -10.02 16.01
C VAL A 243 -6.14 -9.83 17.01
N LYS A 244 -5.83 -9.83 18.31
CA LYS A 244 -6.81 -9.51 19.36
C LYS A 244 -7.27 -8.06 19.26
N SER A 245 -6.37 -7.10 18.98
CA SER A 245 -6.75 -5.70 18.81
C SER A 245 -7.64 -5.47 17.59
N LEU A 246 -7.47 -6.25 16.53
CA LEU A 246 -8.35 -6.19 15.37
C LEU A 246 -9.80 -6.47 15.76
N VAL A 247 -10.03 -7.49 16.59
CA VAL A 247 -11.39 -7.88 17.00
C VAL A 247 -11.91 -7.00 18.14
N ASN A 248 -11.07 -6.67 19.12
CA ASN A 248 -11.53 -6.00 20.33
C ASN A 248 -11.53 -4.47 20.25
N ASP A 249 -10.68 -3.89 19.37
CA ASP A 249 -10.52 -2.43 19.28
C ASP A 249 -10.98 -1.91 17.91
N ILE A 250 -10.46 -2.48 16.79
CA ILE A 250 -10.66 -1.94 15.44
C ILE A 250 -12.09 -2.19 14.96
N ILE A 251 -12.60 -3.43 15.05
CA ILE A 251 -13.97 -3.75 14.62
C ILE A 251 -14.99 -2.89 15.38
N PRO A 252 -14.99 -2.82 16.72
CA PRO A 252 -15.90 -1.96 17.46
C PRO A 252 -15.76 -0.48 17.12
N TYR A 253 -14.53 0.00 16.92
CA TYR A 253 -14.32 1.39 16.50
C TYR A 253 -15.02 1.68 15.16
N ILE A 254 -14.83 0.81 14.16
CA ILE A 254 -15.43 0.97 12.83
C ILE A 254 -16.97 0.91 12.92
N GLU A 255 -17.51 -0.01 13.71
CA GLU A 255 -18.96 -0.16 13.88
C GLU A 255 -19.62 1.02 14.61
N ASN A 256 -18.88 1.70 15.48
CA ASN A 256 -19.38 2.87 16.20
C ASN A 256 -19.22 4.19 15.43
N HIS A 257 -18.31 4.27 14.43
CA HIS A 257 -17.99 5.54 13.76
C HIS A 257 -18.39 5.56 12.28
N TYR A 258 -18.73 4.41 11.70
CA TYR A 258 -19.09 4.30 10.29
C TYR A 258 -20.45 3.59 10.12
N ARG A 259 -21.14 3.89 9.04
CA ARG A 259 -22.38 3.18 8.68
C ARG A 259 -22.03 1.81 8.11
N VAL A 260 -22.02 0.80 8.96
CA VAL A 260 -21.64 -0.57 8.62
C VAL A 260 -22.77 -1.56 8.92
N ILE A 261 -22.75 -2.68 8.22
CA ILE A 261 -23.55 -3.86 8.56
C ILE A 261 -22.74 -4.68 9.56
N ALA A 262 -23.06 -4.54 10.85
CA ALA A 262 -22.30 -5.13 11.97
C ALA A 262 -22.61 -6.62 12.15
N LYS A 263 -22.34 -7.44 11.12
CA LYS A 263 -22.60 -8.90 11.11
C LYS A 263 -21.48 -9.64 10.39
N PRO A 264 -21.18 -10.92 10.75
CA PRO A 264 -20.16 -11.72 10.10
C PRO A 264 -20.31 -11.79 8.57
N GLU A 265 -21.55 -11.94 8.08
CA GLU A 265 -21.86 -12.04 6.64
C GLU A 265 -21.60 -10.75 5.85
N ALA A 266 -21.27 -9.67 6.53
CA ALA A 266 -20.84 -8.41 5.93
C ALA A 266 -19.41 -8.01 6.34
N ARG A 267 -18.63 -8.95 6.89
CA ARG A 267 -17.21 -8.74 7.20
C ARG A 267 -16.33 -9.65 6.36
N ALA A 268 -15.33 -9.06 5.73
CA ALA A 268 -14.26 -9.74 5.02
C ALA A 268 -12.91 -9.43 5.68
N VAL A 269 -12.02 -10.41 5.72
CA VAL A 269 -10.63 -10.21 6.11
C VAL A 269 -9.71 -10.76 5.04
N SER A 270 -8.72 -9.95 4.65
CA SER A 270 -7.68 -10.34 3.71
C SER A 270 -6.36 -9.73 4.12
N GLY A 271 -5.27 -10.37 3.77
CA GLY A 271 -3.94 -9.81 4.01
C GLY A 271 -2.86 -10.58 3.29
N LEU A 272 -1.76 -9.88 3.00
CA LEU A 272 -0.61 -10.45 2.29
C LEU A 272 0.50 -10.84 3.27
N SER A 273 1.19 -11.96 3.04
CA SER A 273 2.38 -12.36 3.81
C SER A 273 2.12 -12.36 5.33
N MET A 274 2.76 -11.49 6.11
CA MET A 274 2.46 -11.28 7.53
C MET A 274 0.95 -11.02 7.77
N GLY A 275 0.32 -10.17 6.96
CA GLY A 275 -1.13 -9.92 7.01
C GLY A 275 -1.95 -11.14 6.64
N GLY A 276 -1.46 -12.01 5.76
CA GLY A 276 -2.01 -13.34 5.49
C GLY A 276 -1.96 -14.23 6.74
N GLY A 277 -0.83 -14.22 7.45
CA GLY A 277 -0.70 -14.88 8.75
C GLY A 277 -1.67 -14.33 9.80
N HIS A 278 -1.87 -13.00 9.84
CA HIS A 278 -2.88 -12.38 10.70
C HIS A 278 -4.31 -12.78 10.28
N THR A 279 -4.57 -12.94 8.98
CA THR A 279 -5.86 -13.44 8.46
C THR A 279 -6.14 -14.85 8.96
N LEU A 280 -5.17 -15.77 8.86
CA LEU A 280 -5.29 -17.12 9.42
C LEU A 280 -5.46 -17.08 10.94
N ALA A 281 -4.64 -16.30 11.64
CA ALA A 281 -4.68 -16.23 13.09
C ALA A 281 -6.01 -15.67 13.63
N VAL A 282 -6.56 -14.60 13.01
CA VAL A 282 -7.82 -14.01 13.49
C VAL A 282 -9.00 -14.94 13.27
N THR A 283 -9.06 -15.65 12.15
CA THR A 283 -10.15 -16.60 11.87
C THR A 283 -10.05 -17.86 12.72
N ASN A 284 -8.83 -18.29 13.04
CA ASN A 284 -8.61 -19.44 13.94
C ASN A 284 -8.92 -19.13 15.41
N LEU A 285 -8.59 -17.91 15.88
CA LEU A 285 -8.83 -17.50 17.28
C LEU A 285 -10.26 -17.03 17.52
N PHE A 286 -10.92 -16.47 16.50
CA PHE A 286 -12.25 -15.90 16.57
C PHE A 286 -13.13 -16.44 15.43
N PRO A 287 -13.41 -17.76 15.39
CA PRO A 287 -14.23 -18.38 14.35
C PRO A 287 -15.62 -17.72 14.28
N GLY A 288 -16.16 -17.57 13.06
CA GLY A 288 -17.47 -16.96 12.85
C GLY A 288 -17.49 -15.43 12.97
N THR A 289 -16.32 -14.76 13.02
CA THR A 289 -16.24 -13.29 13.00
C THR A 289 -16.30 -12.74 11.56
N PHE A 290 -15.78 -13.49 10.59
CA PHE A 290 -15.69 -13.12 9.17
C PHE A 290 -16.22 -14.23 8.29
N ASP A 291 -17.17 -13.92 7.42
CA ASP A 291 -17.68 -14.89 6.43
C ASP A 291 -16.84 -14.93 5.15
N TYR A 292 -16.01 -13.92 4.90
CA TYR A 292 -15.12 -13.85 3.74
C TYR A 292 -13.66 -13.82 4.20
N ILE A 293 -12.90 -14.86 3.87
CA ILE A 293 -11.55 -15.14 4.37
C ILE A 293 -10.61 -15.27 3.17
N CYS A 294 -9.72 -14.30 2.98
CA CYS A 294 -8.87 -14.22 1.80
C CYS A 294 -7.37 -14.09 2.16
N PRO A 295 -6.68 -15.16 2.63
CA PRO A 295 -5.24 -15.11 2.90
C PRO A 295 -4.44 -15.11 1.59
N LEU A 296 -3.43 -14.21 1.50
CA LEU A 296 -2.61 -14.01 0.31
C LEU A 296 -1.14 -14.28 0.61
N SER A 297 -0.46 -15.05 -0.26
CA SER A 297 0.97 -15.37 -0.12
C SER A 297 1.33 -15.83 1.28
N ILE A 298 0.62 -16.83 1.78
CA ILE A 298 0.78 -17.42 3.11
C ILE A 298 0.22 -18.86 3.10
N GLY A 299 0.58 -19.64 4.10
CA GLY A 299 0.04 -20.97 4.30
C GLY A 299 0.43 -21.55 5.66
N VAL A 300 0.39 -22.84 5.78
CA VAL A 300 0.77 -23.61 6.97
C VAL A 300 2.00 -24.46 6.71
N ARG A 301 2.62 -24.99 7.75
CA ARG A 301 3.76 -25.90 7.63
C ARG A 301 3.34 -27.30 8.03
N GLY A 302 3.35 -28.21 7.07
CA GLY A 302 3.12 -29.62 7.28
C GLY A 302 1.73 -29.96 7.80
N GLU A 303 1.49 -31.26 7.97
CA GLU A 303 0.29 -31.77 8.61
C GLU A 303 0.39 -31.57 10.13
N SER A 304 -0.64 -30.98 10.72
CA SER A 304 -0.69 -30.71 12.15
C SER A 304 -2.11 -30.88 12.65
N ALA A 305 -2.27 -31.67 13.70
CA ALA A 305 -3.55 -31.83 14.40
C ALA A 305 -4.10 -30.49 14.93
N ASP A 306 -3.21 -29.55 15.28
CA ASP A 306 -3.61 -28.21 15.72
C ASP A 306 -4.15 -27.38 14.55
N VAL A 307 -3.54 -27.47 13.35
CA VAL A 307 -4.05 -26.83 12.13
C VAL A 307 -5.42 -27.41 11.80
N ASP A 308 -5.59 -28.73 11.80
CA ASP A 308 -6.87 -29.36 11.50
C ASP A 308 -7.95 -28.96 12.52
N LYS A 309 -7.62 -28.92 13.81
CA LYS A 309 -8.52 -28.45 14.87
C LYS A 309 -8.96 -26.98 14.65
N GLN A 310 -8.03 -26.10 14.27
CA GLN A 310 -8.32 -24.71 13.99
C GLN A 310 -9.23 -24.55 12.75
N LEU A 311 -8.94 -25.26 11.67
CA LEU A 311 -9.77 -25.26 10.46
C LEU A 311 -11.17 -25.80 10.71
N GLN A 312 -11.31 -26.86 11.51
CA GLN A 312 -12.62 -27.37 11.92
C GLN A 312 -13.42 -26.34 12.75
N ALA A 313 -12.76 -25.55 13.61
CA ALA A 313 -13.42 -24.48 14.33
C ALA A 313 -13.90 -23.37 13.36
N VAL A 314 -13.08 -22.99 12.38
CA VAL A 314 -13.48 -22.03 11.33
C VAL A 314 -14.69 -22.55 10.55
N LYS A 315 -14.66 -23.82 10.15
CA LYS A 315 -15.77 -24.48 9.44
C LYS A 315 -17.06 -24.47 10.26
N GLN A 316 -16.98 -24.77 11.55
CA GLN A 316 -18.13 -24.75 12.47
C GLN A 316 -18.66 -23.34 12.72
N GLY A 317 -17.77 -22.34 12.76
CA GLY A 317 -18.14 -20.91 12.87
C GLY A 317 -18.90 -20.39 11.65
N GLY A 318 -18.73 -21.07 10.51
CA GLY A 318 -19.34 -20.69 9.23
C GLY A 318 -18.48 -19.67 8.46
N TYR A 319 -18.55 -19.78 7.14
CA TYR A 319 -17.99 -18.79 6.20
C TYR A 319 -18.70 -18.95 4.85
N LYS A 320 -18.66 -17.89 4.02
CA LYS A 320 -19.22 -17.89 2.66
C LYS A 320 -18.16 -18.01 1.58
N LEU A 321 -16.96 -17.52 1.86
CA LEU A 321 -15.85 -17.58 0.92
C LEU A 321 -14.54 -17.83 1.70
N TYR A 322 -13.83 -18.86 1.28
CA TYR A 322 -12.43 -19.05 1.64
C TYR A 322 -11.61 -19.05 0.34
N TRP A 323 -10.85 -17.98 0.13
CA TRP A 323 -10.15 -17.73 -1.13
C TRP A 323 -8.68 -17.41 -0.86
N LEU A 324 -7.80 -18.38 -1.07
CA LEU A 324 -6.37 -18.17 -0.91
C LEU A 324 -5.71 -17.92 -2.27
N ALA A 325 -4.61 -17.16 -2.27
CA ALA A 325 -3.84 -16.91 -3.48
C ALA A 325 -2.33 -16.92 -3.21
N CYS A 326 -1.58 -17.48 -4.16
CA CYS A 326 -0.13 -17.47 -4.13
C CYS A 326 0.45 -17.57 -5.54
N GLY A 327 1.60 -16.96 -5.78
CA GLY A 327 2.36 -17.10 -7.01
C GLY A 327 3.25 -18.36 -6.97
N GLU A 328 3.42 -19.05 -8.10
CA GLU A 328 4.23 -20.28 -8.18
C GLU A 328 5.72 -20.03 -7.87
N SER A 329 6.21 -18.81 -8.09
CA SER A 329 7.57 -18.39 -7.74
C SER A 329 7.68 -17.70 -6.37
N ASP A 330 6.60 -17.69 -5.57
CA ASP A 330 6.61 -17.14 -4.20
C ASP A 330 7.36 -18.10 -3.26
N PHE A 331 8.22 -17.57 -2.39
CA PHE A 331 8.94 -18.41 -1.43
C PHE A 331 8.03 -19.09 -0.39
N LEU A 332 6.76 -18.67 -0.30
CA LEU A 332 5.72 -19.30 0.52
C LEU A 332 4.82 -20.28 -0.27
N TRP A 333 5.15 -20.55 -1.53
CA TRP A 333 4.37 -21.41 -2.40
C TRP A 333 4.09 -22.80 -1.80
N GLU A 334 5.12 -23.47 -1.26
CA GLU A 334 4.94 -24.78 -0.64
C GLU A 334 3.99 -24.73 0.56
N MET A 335 4.11 -23.68 1.40
CA MET A 335 3.20 -23.50 2.54
C MET A 335 1.76 -23.22 2.09
N ALA A 336 1.56 -22.51 0.98
CA ALA A 336 0.23 -22.25 0.42
C ALA A 336 -0.42 -23.54 -0.08
N LYS A 337 0.34 -24.42 -0.74
CA LYS A 337 -0.13 -25.76 -1.14
C LYS A 337 -0.49 -26.64 0.07
N GLU A 338 0.29 -26.56 1.14
CA GLU A 338 -0.02 -27.27 2.38
C GLU A 338 -1.32 -26.78 3.02
N LEU A 339 -1.62 -25.48 2.95
CA LEU A 339 -2.91 -24.93 3.39
C LEU A 339 -4.06 -25.42 2.51
N ASP A 340 -3.92 -25.41 1.19
CA ASP A 340 -4.89 -25.93 0.25
C ASP A 340 -5.22 -27.42 0.55
N ALA A 341 -4.17 -28.22 0.74
CA ALA A 341 -4.31 -29.63 1.12
C ALA A 341 -5.02 -29.78 2.49
N ALA A 342 -4.71 -28.94 3.46
CA ALA A 342 -5.34 -28.96 4.78
C ALA A 342 -6.83 -28.58 4.70
N LEU A 343 -7.18 -27.56 3.93
CA LEU A 343 -8.58 -27.15 3.69
C LEU A 343 -9.36 -28.30 3.03
N THR A 344 -8.79 -28.92 1.99
CA THR A 344 -9.37 -30.07 1.30
C THR A 344 -9.58 -31.25 2.25
N ARG A 345 -8.57 -31.63 3.03
CA ARG A 345 -8.61 -32.72 4.01
C ARG A 345 -9.69 -32.49 5.08
N ASN A 346 -9.92 -31.24 5.47
CA ASN A 346 -10.96 -30.85 6.42
C ASN A 346 -12.35 -30.66 5.78
N GLY A 347 -12.49 -30.91 4.47
CA GLY A 347 -13.75 -30.79 3.73
C GLY A 347 -14.29 -29.36 3.76
N MET A 348 -13.38 -28.37 3.67
CA MET A 348 -13.72 -26.94 3.58
C MET A 348 -13.79 -26.54 2.11
N GLU A 349 -14.92 -25.97 1.70
CA GLU A 349 -15.05 -25.38 0.36
C GLU A 349 -14.16 -24.16 0.25
N HIS A 350 -13.29 -24.12 -0.74
CA HIS A 350 -12.36 -23.00 -0.94
C HIS A 350 -11.90 -22.90 -2.40
N THR A 351 -11.27 -21.79 -2.72
CA THR A 351 -10.59 -21.56 -4.00
C THR A 351 -9.11 -21.31 -3.74
N PHE A 352 -8.24 -22.02 -4.45
CA PHE A 352 -6.82 -21.68 -4.52
C PHE A 352 -6.53 -21.00 -5.86
N TYR A 353 -6.36 -19.66 -5.82
CA TYR A 353 -6.03 -18.86 -6.98
C TYR A 353 -4.51 -18.81 -7.19
N ILE A 354 -4.06 -19.50 -8.22
CA ILE A 354 -2.65 -19.65 -8.56
C ILE A 354 -2.30 -18.66 -9.67
N THR A 355 -1.17 -17.98 -9.53
CA THR A 355 -0.62 -17.09 -10.56
C THR A 355 0.85 -17.44 -10.81
N ASP A 356 1.37 -16.97 -11.93
CA ASP A 356 2.80 -16.79 -12.12
C ASP A 356 3.35 -15.73 -11.16
N GLY A 357 4.68 -15.51 -11.19
CA GLY A 357 5.34 -14.52 -10.36
C GLY A 357 5.51 -14.94 -8.90
N GLY A 358 6.03 -14.03 -8.09
CA GLY A 358 6.49 -14.30 -6.73
C GLY A 358 5.83 -13.42 -5.68
N HIS A 359 6.55 -13.20 -4.59
CA HIS A 359 6.12 -12.43 -3.41
C HIS A 359 6.17 -10.91 -3.69
N THR A 360 5.26 -10.41 -4.53
CA THR A 360 5.34 -9.06 -5.11
C THR A 360 4.00 -8.31 -5.08
N TRP A 361 4.09 -6.97 -5.08
CA TRP A 361 2.92 -6.11 -5.17
C TRP A 361 2.14 -6.28 -6.48
N ALA A 362 2.77 -6.69 -7.58
CA ALA A 362 2.09 -7.04 -8.82
C ALA A 362 1.04 -8.13 -8.58
N ASN A 363 1.43 -9.23 -7.92
CA ASN A 363 0.51 -10.29 -7.58
C ASN A 363 -0.57 -9.82 -6.59
N TRP A 364 -0.22 -9.07 -5.55
CA TRP A 364 -1.19 -8.65 -4.53
C TRP A 364 -2.22 -7.65 -5.07
N ARG A 365 -1.85 -6.76 -6.01
CA ARG A 365 -2.81 -5.91 -6.74
C ARG A 365 -3.77 -6.76 -7.57
N LYS A 366 -3.25 -7.75 -8.31
CA LYS A 366 -4.06 -8.69 -9.08
C LYS A 366 -5.02 -9.48 -8.19
N TYR A 367 -4.56 -9.92 -7.01
CA TYR A 367 -5.40 -10.63 -6.05
C TYR A 367 -6.52 -9.74 -5.52
N LEU A 368 -6.23 -8.51 -5.08
CA LEU A 368 -7.25 -7.58 -4.63
C LEU A 368 -8.27 -7.30 -5.74
N ASN A 369 -7.82 -7.04 -6.96
CA ASN A 369 -8.68 -6.81 -8.12
C ASN A 369 -9.60 -8.02 -8.41
N THR A 370 -9.16 -9.23 -8.09
CA THR A 370 -9.92 -10.47 -8.33
C THR A 370 -10.89 -10.76 -7.18
N PHE A 371 -10.39 -10.87 -5.93
CA PHE A 371 -11.24 -11.31 -4.83
C PHE A 371 -12.26 -10.26 -4.39
N ALA A 372 -11.97 -8.95 -4.55
CA ALA A 372 -12.94 -7.90 -4.20
C ALA A 372 -14.27 -8.05 -4.97
N GLN A 373 -14.22 -8.61 -6.17
CA GLN A 373 -15.41 -8.89 -6.97
C GLN A 373 -16.25 -10.06 -6.43
N LEU A 374 -15.70 -10.89 -5.56
CA LEU A 374 -16.36 -12.06 -4.97
C LEU A 374 -17.01 -11.76 -3.62
N LEU A 375 -16.64 -10.62 -3.01
CA LEU A 375 -17.09 -10.26 -1.66
C LEU A 375 -18.56 -9.83 -1.64
N PHE A 376 -19.27 -10.22 -0.58
CA PHE A 376 -20.61 -9.74 -0.21
C PHE A 376 -21.69 -10.01 -1.27
N LYS A 377 -21.53 -11.09 -2.01
CA LYS A 377 -22.52 -11.59 -2.99
C LYS A 377 -23.57 -12.49 -2.35
#